data_01ee44724737317d3821f5d66c06afab
#
_entry.id   01ee44724737317d3821f5d66c06afab
#
_cell.length_a   1.000
_cell.length_b   1.000
_cell.length_c   1.000
_cell.angle_alpha   90.00
_cell.angle_beta   90.00
_cell.angle_gamma   90.00
#
_symmetry.space_group_name_H-M   'P 1'
#
loop_
_entity.id
_entity.type
_entity.pdbx_description
1 polymer ?
#
loop_
_entity_poly.entity_id
_entity_poly.type
_entity_poly.pdbx_seq_one_letter_code
_entity_poly.pdbx_strand_id
1 'polypeptide(L)'
;MKKTIYRTIFFCLSVIALAGCDLELQKNYDYEASVDDPHVNVTAWEYFQDHQDIFSEFTTAIEYTGLKDYYTQTENKYTYLALNNTAMQSYRENVFPGIASIADCDKETVKNMLLYHIV
;
A
#
# COMPACT_ATOMS: atom_id res chain seq x y z
N MET A 1 -16.94 35.65 55.88
CA MET A 1 -15.60 35.19 55.55
C MET A 1 -15.55 33.82 54.83
N LYS A 2 -16.24 32.81 55.33
CA LYS A 2 -16.17 31.46 54.68
C LYS A 2 -16.65 31.45 53.19
N LYS A 3 -17.74 32.16 52.88
CA LYS A 3 -18.26 32.22 51.49
C LYS A 3 -17.34 32.90 50.51
N THR A 4 -16.56 33.87 50.93
CA THR A 4 -15.59 34.60 50.10
C THR A 4 -14.40 33.71 49.77
N ILE A 5 -13.93 32.92 50.75
CA ILE A 5 -12.80 31.99 50.56
C ILE A 5 -13.18 30.90 49.52
N TYR A 6 -14.37 30.32 49.60
CA TYR A 6 -14.82 29.33 48.63
C TYR A 6 -14.95 29.88 47.22
N ARG A 7 -15.39 31.14 47.04
CA ARG A 7 -15.47 31.81 45.75
C ARG A 7 -14.07 32.05 45.16
N THR A 8 -13.11 32.42 46.00
CA THR A 8 -11.71 32.65 45.54
C THR A 8 -11.04 31.31 45.17
N ILE A 9 -11.24 30.26 45.94
CA ILE A 9 -10.72 28.92 45.67
C ILE A 9 -11.32 28.38 44.36
N PHE A 10 -12.62 28.53 44.16
CA PHE A 10 -13.31 28.06 42.94
C PHE A 10 -12.81 28.81 41.72
N PHE A 11 -12.55 30.12 41.81
CA PHE A 11 -12.01 30.93 40.71
C PHE A 11 -10.56 30.56 40.40
N CYS A 12 -9.71 30.29 41.40
CA CYS A 12 -8.36 29.81 41.18
C CYS A 12 -8.32 28.43 40.52
N LEU A 13 -9.22 27.50 40.93
CA LEU A 13 -9.28 26.16 40.33
C LEU A 13 -9.71 26.21 38.86
N SER A 14 -10.62 27.13 38.48
CA SER A 14 -11.07 27.26 37.09
C SER A 14 -10.01 27.85 36.18
N VAL A 15 -9.12 28.72 36.68
CA VAL A 15 -7.99 29.28 35.91
C VAL A 15 -6.91 28.22 35.64
N ILE A 16 -6.68 27.32 36.58
CA ILE A 16 -5.70 26.22 36.40
C ILE A 16 -6.17 25.20 35.35
N ALA A 17 -7.49 24.98 35.23
CA ALA A 17 -8.06 24.07 34.23
C ALA A 17 -7.94 24.58 32.78
N LEU A 18 -7.73 25.88 32.58
CA LEU A 18 -7.57 26.50 31.26
C LEU A 18 -6.12 26.55 30.75
N ALA A 19 -5.13 26.32 31.62
CA ALA A 19 -3.71 26.35 31.27
C ALA A 19 -3.16 24.98 30.82
N GLY A 20 -4.00 23.94 30.77
CA GLY A 20 -3.58 22.56 30.52
C GLY A 20 -3.66 22.06 29.09
N CYS A 21 -3.90 22.91 28.09
CA CYS A 21 -3.93 22.48 26.69
C CYS A 21 -2.83 23.16 25.87
N ASP A 22 -1.59 22.97 26.29
CA ASP A 22 -0.47 23.12 25.34
C ASP A 22 -0.32 21.74 24.66
N LEU A 23 -1.01 21.58 23.55
CA LEU A 23 -0.92 20.40 22.70
C LEU A 23 0.44 20.42 21.97
N GLU A 24 1.50 20.06 22.66
CA GLU A 24 2.81 19.81 22.05
C GLU A 24 2.78 18.61 21.08
N LEU A 25 1.68 17.88 20.99
CA LEU A 25 1.49 16.74 20.09
C LEU A 25 1.58 17.12 18.61
N GLN A 26 1.44 18.38 18.24
CA GLN A 26 1.49 18.83 16.84
C GLN A 26 2.84 19.42 16.42
N LYS A 27 3.75 19.69 17.34
CA LYS A 27 5.08 20.24 17.02
C LYS A 27 6.08 19.18 16.53
N ASN A 28 5.83 17.89 16.76
CA ASN A 28 6.69 16.80 16.31
C ASN A 28 6.25 16.14 15.01
N TYR A 29 5.24 16.70 14.31
CA TYR A 29 4.96 16.40 12.92
C TYR A 29 5.73 17.38 12.01
N ASP A 30 7.02 17.51 12.20
CA ASP A 30 7.89 17.83 11.09
C ASP A 30 7.90 16.59 10.21
N TYR A 31 6.95 16.56 9.27
CA TYR A 31 7.01 15.68 8.12
C TYR A 31 8.28 16.10 7.36
N GLU A 32 9.42 15.54 7.76
CA GLU A 32 10.54 15.43 6.85
C GLU A 32 10.01 14.52 5.72
N ALA A 33 9.56 15.18 4.64
CA ALA A 33 9.39 14.47 3.40
C ALA A 33 10.77 13.85 3.13
N SER A 34 10.89 12.55 3.44
CA SER A 34 11.99 11.79 2.87
C SER A 34 11.83 11.98 1.38
N VAL A 35 12.77 12.69 0.77
CA VAL A 35 12.85 12.83 -0.68
C VAL A 35 13.41 11.50 -1.17
N ASP A 36 12.70 10.41 -0.86
CA ASP A 36 12.87 9.17 -1.59
C ASP A 36 12.25 9.44 -2.95
N ASP A 37 13.09 9.54 -3.95
CA ASP A 37 12.64 9.70 -5.32
C ASP A 37 11.71 8.49 -5.63
N PRO A 38 10.40 8.71 -5.79
CA PRO A 38 9.47 7.62 -6.06
C PRO A 38 9.61 7.07 -7.50
N HIS A 39 10.56 7.64 -8.28
CA HIS A 39 10.76 7.24 -9.66
C HIS A 39 11.69 6.04 -9.74
N VAL A 40 11.18 4.95 -10.23
CA VAL A 40 11.95 3.76 -10.59
C VAL A 40 12.36 3.93 -12.05
N ASN A 41 13.68 4.07 -12.32
CA ASN A 41 14.22 4.27 -13.67
C ASN A 41 14.33 2.94 -14.46
N VAL A 42 13.42 2.01 -14.23
CA VAL A 42 13.32 0.71 -14.90
C VAL A 42 11.88 0.44 -15.31
N THR A 43 11.68 -0.45 -16.25
CA THR A 43 10.32 -0.89 -16.63
C THR A 43 9.66 -1.67 -15.49
N ALA A 44 8.34 -1.77 -15.48
CA ALA A 44 7.63 -2.58 -14.50
C ALA A 44 8.09 -4.04 -14.54
N TRP A 45 8.38 -4.56 -15.74
CA TRP A 45 8.91 -5.91 -15.92
C TRP A 45 10.26 -6.11 -15.23
N GLU A 46 11.22 -5.20 -15.47
CA GLU A 46 12.55 -5.25 -14.83
C GLU A 46 12.43 -5.18 -13.31
N TYR A 47 11.57 -4.28 -12.81
CA TYR A 47 11.32 -4.19 -11.38
C TYR A 47 10.82 -5.52 -10.78
N PHE A 48 9.87 -6.19 -11.43
CA PHE A 48 9.37 -7.48 -10.94
C PHE A 48 10.40 -8.60 -11.05
N GLN A 49 11.27 -8.57 -12.06
CA GLN A 49 12.36 -9.52 -12.21
C GLN A 49 13.41 -9.36 -11.10
N ASP A 50 13.71 -8.14 -10.69
CA ASP A 50 14.66 -7.87 -9.61
C ASP A 50 14.09 -8.22 -8.22
N HIS A 51 12.76 -8.37 -8.11
CA HIS A 51 12.06 -8.67 -6.85
C HIS A 51 11.30 -10.01 -6.92
N GLN A 52 11.94 -11.07 -7.39
CA GLN A 52 11.33 -12.40 -7.54
C GLN A 52 10.94 -13.04 -6.20
N ASP A 53 11.58 -12.67 -5.11
CA ASP A 53 11.18 -13.05 -3.75
C ASP A 53 9.75 -12.63 -3.40
N ILE A 54 9.26 -11.56 -4.01
CA ILE A 54 7.92 -11.00 -3.78
C ILE A 54 6.96 -11.30 -4.95
N PHE A 55 7.45 -11.30 -6.20
CA PHE A 55 6.62 -11.28 -7.41
C PHE A 55 6.80 -12.49 -8.35
N SER A 56 7.43 -13.58 -7.91
CA SER A 56 7.69 -14.74 -8.77
C SER A 56 6.42 -15.37 -9.38
N GLU A 57 5.33 -15.48 -8.62
CA GLU A 57 4.05 -15.99 -9.11
C GLU A 57 3.40 -15.02 -10.11
N PHE A 58 3.54 -13.72 -9.88
CA PHE A 58 2.98 -12.68 -10.75
C PHE A 58 3.73 -12.62 -12.08
N THR A 59 5.06 -12.68 -12.07
CA THR A 59 5.89 -12.75 -13.29
C THR A 59 5.62 -14.02 -14.09
N THR A 60 5.46 -15.16 -13.42
CA THR A 60 5.06 -16.40 -14.07
C THR A 60 3.69 -16.27 -14.77
N ALA A 61 2.72 -15.62 -14.14
CA ALA A 61 1.42 -15.38 -14.75
C ALA A 61 1.50 -14.45 -15.97
N ILE A 62 2.33 -13.40 -15.92
CA ILE A 62 2.57 -12.48 -17.05
C ILE A 62 3.17 -13.23 -18.24
N GLU A 63 4.20 -14.05 -18.02
CA GLU A 63 4.83 -14.86 -19.08
C GLU A 63 3.87 -15.89 -19.65
N TYR A 64 3.18 -16.62 -18.79
CA TYR A 64 2.19 -17.63 -19.18
C TYR A 64 1.09 -17.07 -20.07
N THR A 65 0.58 -15.89 -19.75
CA THR A 65 -0.50 -15.23 -20.51
C THR A 65 -0.02 -14.48 -21.76
N GLY A 66 1.29 -14.22 -21.89
CA GLY A 66 1.88 -13.48 -22.99
C GLY A 66 1.66 -11.97 -22.90
N LEU A 67 1.42 -11.42 -21.71
CA LEU A 67 1.16 -10.01 -21.49
C LEU A 67 2.43 -9.18 -21.21
N LYS A 68 3.62 -9.75 -21.38
CA LYS A 68 4.89 -9.10 -21.07
C LYS A 68 5.06 -7.72 -21.70
N ASP A 69 4.58 -7.55 -22.94
CA ASP A 69 4.72 -6.28 -23.67
C ASP A 69 4.03 -5.10 -22.96
N TYR A 70 2.96 -5.36 -22.22
CA TYR A 70 2.31 -4.32 -21.41
C TYR A 70 3.21 -3.82 -20.27
N TYR A 71 4.09 -4.66 -19.74
CA TYR A 71 4.95 -4.35 -18.61
C TYR A 71 6.35 -3.87 -19.00
N THR A 72 6.74 -4.01 -20.27
CA THR A 72 8.04 -3.57 -20.80
C THR A 72 7.98 -2.22 -21.48
N GLN A 73 6.79 -1.75 -21.86
CA GLN A 73 6.65 -0.48 -22.59
C GLN A 73 6.84 0.73 -21.66
N THR A 74 7.32 1.81 -22.23
CA THR A 74 7.55 3.10 -21.56
C THR A 74 6.74 4.24 -22.16
N GLU A 75 6.07 3.99 -23.29
CA GLU A 75 5.35 5.03 -24.05
C GLU A 75 3.99 5.36 -23.42
N ASN A 76 3.27 4.33 -22.97
CA ASN A 76 1.99 4.49 -22.30
C ASN A 76 2.19 4.55 -20.78
N LYS A 77 1.48 5.44 -20.12
CA LYS A 77 1.50 5.54 -18.66
C LYS A 77 0.43 4.62 -18.10
N TYR A 78 0.84 3.44 -17.67
CA TYR A 78 -0.01 2.52 -16.94
C TYR A 78 0.28 2.55 -15.44
N THR A 79 -0.76 2.32 -14.67
CA THR A 79 -0.63 1.99 -13.25
C THR A 79 -0.81 0.48 -13.09
N TYR A 80 0.16 -0.18 -12.48
CA TYR A 80 0.12 -1.62 -12.27
C TYR A 80 -0.21 -1.91 -10.80
N LEU A 81 -1.29 -2.66 -10.58
CA LEU A 81 -1.65 -3.17 -9.26
C LEU A 81 -1.01 -4.56 -9.11
N ALA A 82 0.26 -4.59 -8.73
CA ALA A 82 1.04 -5.83 -8.65
C ALA A 82 0.63 -6.69 -7.46
N LEU A 83 0.34 -7.95 -7.71
CA LEU A 83 0.01 -8.94 -6.70
C LEU A 83 1.28 -9.64 -6.23
N ASN A 84 1.52 -9.65 -4.93
CA ASN A 84 2.61 -10.41 -4.35
C ASN A 84 2.32 -11.93 -4.35
N ASN A 85 3.33 -12.75 -4.06
CA ASN A 85 3.22 -14.20 -4.07
C ASN A 85 2.07 -14.72 -3.19
N THR A 86 1.86 -14.13 -2.01
CA THR A 86 0.77 -14.51 -1.11
C THR A 86 -0.61 -14.23 -1.71
N ALA A 87 -0.79 -13.08 -2.35
CA ALA A 87 -2.04 -12.72 -3.01
C ALA A 87 -2.30 -13.61 -4.24
N MET A 88 -1.27 -13.91 -5.03
CA MET A 88 -1.35 -14.82 -6.17
C MET A 88 -1.71 -16.25 -5.74
N GLN A 89 -1.11 -16.73 -4.65
CA GLN A 89 -1.45 -18.03 -4.07
C GLN A 89 -2.93 -18.05 -3.63
N SER A 90 -3.37 -17.04 -2.89
CA SER A 90 -4.76 -16.93 -2.45
C SER A 90 -5.73 -16.86 -3.61
N TYR A 91 -5.42 -16.12 -4.67
CA TYR A 91 -6.21 -16.09 -5.90
C TYR A 91 -6.34 -17.50 -6.52
N ARG A 92 -5.20 -18.18 -6.71
CA ARG A 92 -5.17 -19.54 -7.29
C ARG A 92 -5.99 -20.53 -6.46
N GLU A 93 -5.82 -20.57 -5.15
CA GLU A 93 -6.55 -21.47 -4.26
C GLU A 93 -8.06 -21.24 -4.27
N ASN A 94 -8.49 -19.99 -4.39
CA ASN A 94 -9.92 -19.64 -4.40
C ASN A 94 -10.59 -19.84 -5.76
N VAL A 95 -9.89 -19.54 -6.86
CA VAL A 95 -10.45 -19.59 -8.21
C VAL A 95 -10.23 -20.96 -8.87
N PHE A 96 -9.10 -21.59 -8.57
CA PHE A 96 -8.68 -22.87 -9.17
C PHE A 96 -8.30 -23.89 -8.08
N PRO A 97 -9.23 -24.31 -7.23
CA PRO A 97 -8.92 -25.21 -6.12
C PRO A 97 -8.27 -26.51 -6.61
N GLY A 98 -7.14 -26.86 -5.97
CA GLY A 98 -6.39 -28.08 -6.29
C GLY A 98 -5.36 -27.94 -7.39
N ILE A 99 -5.21 -26.77 -8.02
CA ILE A 99 -4.16 -26.50 -9.01
C ILE A 99 -2.91 -25.95 -8.31
N ALA A 100 -1.76 -26.56 -8.54
CA ALA A 100 -0.53 -26.24 -7.84
C ALA A 100 0.23 -25.03 -8.43
N SER A 101 0.12 -24.77 -9.74
CA SER A 101 0.81 -23.70 -10.44
C SER A 101 -0.15 -22.80 -11.20
N ILE A 102 0.13 -21.50 -11.24
CA ILE A 102 -0.65 -20.54 -12.03
C ILE A 102 -0.58 -20.83 -13.54
N ALA A 103 0.52 -21.46 -14.00
CA ALA A 103 0.69 -21.85 -15.38
C ALA A 103 -0.18 -23.06 -15.81
N ASP A 104 -0.79 -23.75 -14.86
CA ASP A 104 -1.70 -24.87 -15.11
C ASP A 104 -3.18 -24.43 -15.04
N CYS A 105 -3.43 -23.17 -14.69
CA CYS A 105 -4.77 -22.58 -14.62
C CYS A 105 -5.32 -22.26 -16.02
N ASP A 106 -6.64 -22.00 -16.11
CA ASP A 106 -7.24 -21.49 -17.34
C ASP A 106 -6.62 -20.16 -17.77
N LYS A 107 -5.98 -20.15 -18.93
CA LYS A 107 -5.17 -19.05 -19.43
C LYS A 107 -5.96 -17.75 -19.60
N GLU A 108 -7.20 -17.85 -20.12
CA GLU A 108 -8.03 -16.66 -20.36
C GLU A 108 -8.48 -16.03 -19.03
N THR A 109 -8.80 -16.84 -18.05
CA THR A 109 -9.16 -16.35 -16.71
C THR A 109 -7.99 -15.63 -16.04
N VAL A 110 -6.77 -16.21 -16.11
CA VAL A 110 -5.56 -15.58 -15.58
C VAL A 110 -5.23 -14.29 -16.34
N LYS A 111 -5.36 -14.29 -17.67
CA LYS A 111 -5.15 -13.11 -18.52
C LYS A 111 -6.12 -11.98 -18.16
N ASN A 112 -7.39 -12.28 -18.01
CA ASN A 112 -8.40 -11.28 -17.64
C ASN A 112 -8.12 -10.70 -16.25
N MET A 113 -7.68 -11.51 -15.29
CA MET A 113 -7.25 -11.05 -13.98
C MET A 113 -6.11 -10.05 -14.12
N LEU A 114 -5.04 -10.36 -14.88
CA LEU A 114 -3.91 -9.47 -15.08
C LEU A 114 -4.31 -8.15 -15.76
N LEU A 115 -5.15 -8.22 -16.79
CA LEU A 115 -5.65 -7.02 -17.49
C LEU A 115 -6.48 -6.13 -16.57
N TYR A 116 -7.24 -6.71 -15.64
CA TYR A 116 -7.98 -5.94 -14.64
C TYR A 116 -7.07 -5.16 -13.67
N HIS A 117 -5.82 -5.59 -13.53
CA HIS A 117 -4.81 -4.96 -12.67
C HIS A 117 -3.91 -3.94 -13.42
N ILE A 118 -4.23 -3.61 -14.67
CA ILE A 118 -3.57 -2.57 -15.47
C ILE A 118 -4.57 -1.43 -15.69
N VAL A 119 -4.22 -0.23 -15.20
CA VAL A 119 -5.09 0.96 -15.25
C VAL A 119 -4.41 2.07 -16.06
#